data_8253cb66f1b853b44a0ab3b5878f687b
#
_entry.id   8253cb66f1b853b44a0ab3b5878f687b
#
_cell.length_a   1.000
_cell.length_b   1.000
_cell.length_c   1.000
_cell.angle_alpha   90.00
_cell.angle_beta   90.00
_cell.angle_gamma   90.00
#
_symmetry.space_group_name_H-M   'P 1'
#
loop_
_entity.id
_entity.type
_entity.pdbx_description
1 polymer ?
#
loop_
_entity_poly.entity_id
_entity_poly.type
_entity_poly.pdbx_seq_one_letter_code
_entity_poly.pdbx_strand_id
1 'polypeptide(L)'
;MPTETSVVSVRILVIPNLSACETGLGHATPEGIYGLQRAFKKAGVRHIVVNVGEAGDVASSLFMTEFYKDLISDGNDIHSAFRTARAAVQKRYPDPYYWSGFLLLD
;
A
#
# COMPACT_ATOMS: atom_id res chain seq x y z
N MET A 1 -19.92 -13.49 6.57
CA MET A 1 -19.15 -14.72 6.32
C MET A 1 -17.67 -14.40 6.14
N PRO A 2 -16.81 -14.98 6.95
CA PRO A 2 -15.38 -14.68 6.84
C PRO A 2 -14.80 -15.00 5.47
N THR A 3 -15.37 -15.98 4.79
CA THR A 3 -14.88 -16.42 3.48
C THR A 3 -14.87 -15.29 2.46
N GLU A 4 -15.94 -14.51 2.41
CA GLU A 4 -16.03 -13.42 1.45
C GLU A 4 -15.03 -12.32 1.75
N THR A 5 -14.89 -12.00 3.03
CA THR A 5 -13.91 -11.01 3.46
C THR A 5 -12.49 -11.46 3.10
N SER A 6 -12.21 -12.75 3.29
CA SER A 6 -10.90 -13.30 2.95
C SER A 6 -10.60 -13.19 1.46
N VAL A 7 -11.60 -13.45 0.62
CA VAL A 7 -11.43 -13.35 -0.82
C VAL A 7 -11.11 -11.92 -1.23
N VAL A 8 -11.80 -10.95 -0.66
CA VAL A 8 -11.52 -9.55 -0.94
C VAL A 8 -10.11 -9.19 -0.50
N SER A 9 -9.71 -9.63 0.69
CA SER A 9 -8.38 -9.34 1.22
C SER A 9 -7.27 -9.91 0.36
N VAL A 10 -7.48 -11.08 -0.24
CA VAL A 10 -6.47 -11.72 -1.07
C VAL A 10 -6.18 -10.90 -2.33
N ARG A 11 -7.12 -10.11 -2.79
CA ARG A 11 -6.93 -9.33 -4.01
C ARG A 11 -6.14 -8.04 -3.80
N ILE A 12 -6.05 -7.59 -2.57
CA ILE A 12 -5.33 -6.36 -2.24
C ILE A 12 -4.32 -6.68 -1.16
N LEU A 13 -3.06 -6.53 -1.49
CA LEU A 13 -1.97 -6.72 -0.54
C LEU A 13 -1.46 -5.35 -0.12
N VAL A 14 -1.36 -5.13 1.18
CA VAL A 14 -0.85 -3.87 1.71
C VAL A 14 0.44 -4.14 2.46
N ILE A 15 1.50 -3.46 2.06
CA ILE A 15 2.81 -3.55 2.70
C ILE A 15 3.16 -2.17 3.23
N PRO A 16 2.93 -1.92 4.53
CA PRO A 16 3.13 -0.58 5.09
C PRO A 16 4.58 -0.09 5.04
N ASN A 17 5.51 -1.02 5.08
CA ASN A 17 6.93 -0.67 5.11
C ASN A 17 7.73 -1.81 4.50
N LEU A 18 8.15 -1.61 3.25
CA LEU A 18 8.89 -2.65 2.53
C LEU A 18 10.26 -2.89 3.14
N SER A 19 10.90 -1.88 3.67
CA SER A 19 12.23 -2.03 4.25
C SER A 19 12.22 -2.90 5.50
N ALA A 20 11.09 -2.99 6.19
CA ALA A 20 10.93 -3.84 7.36
C ALA A 20 10.49 -5.26 7.00
N CYS A 21 10.16 -5.50 5.73
CA CYS A 21 9.67 -6.78 5.27
C CYS A 21 10.84 -7.69 4.92
N GLU A 22 10.92 -8.84 5.57
CA GLU A 22 12.01 -9.79 5.31
C GLU A 22 11.65 -10.69 4.14
N THR A 23 11.62 -10.10 2.96
CA THR A 23 11.29 -10.83 1.74
C THR A 23 12.52 -11.24 0.95
N GLY A 24 13.71 -10.88 1.42
CA GLY A 24 14.93 -11.12 0.67
C GLY A 24 15.24 -10.04 -0.34
N LEU A 25 14.38 -9.04 -0.46
CA LEU A 25 14.60 -7.96 -1.41
C LEU A 25 15.67 -6.98 -0.95
N GLY A 26 15.84 -6.82 0.35
CA GLY A 26 16.87 -5.98 0.95
C GLY A 26 16.71 -4.49 0.69
N HIS A 27 16.45 -4.13 -0.55
CA HIS A 27 16.30 -2.74 -0.97
C HIS A 27 15.11 -2.61 -1.93
N ALA A 28 14.52 -1.43 -1.95
CA ALA A 28 13.42 -1.13 -2.85
C ALA A 28 13.95 -0.74 -4.23
N THR A 29 14.54 -1.70 -4.92
CA THR A 29 15.01 -1.49 -6.29
C THR A 29 13.86 -1.70 -7.27
N PRO A 30 13.94 -1.11 -8.48
CA PRO A 30 12.91 -1.36 -9.49
C PRO A 30 12.73 -2.85 -9.79
N GLU A 31 13.83 -3.59 -9.90
CA GLU A 31 13.77 -5.02 -10.15
C GLU A 31 13.12 -5.79 -9.01
N GLY A 32 13.43 -5.41 -7.76
CA GLY A 32 12.82 -6.04 -6.60
C GLY A 32 11.33 -5.79 -6.52
N ILE A 33 10.91 -4.56 -6.79
CA ILE A 33 9.49 -4.21 -6.78
C ILE A 33 8.75 -4.95 -7.89
N TYR A 34 9.35 -5.01 -9.08
CA TYR A 34 8.75 -5.71 -10.19
C TYR A 34 8.62 -7.21 -9.90
N GLY A 35 9.64 -7.81 -9.31
CA GLY A 35 9.61 -9.21 -8.92
C GLY A 35 8.54 -9.49 -7.88
N LEU A 36 8.40 -8.60 -6.91
CA LEU A 36 7.35 -8.69 -5.90
C LEU A 36 5.97 -8.67 -6.56
N GLN A 37 5.76 -7.74 -7.46
CA GLN A 37 4.48 -7.60 -8.17
C GLN A 37 4.16 -8.87 -8.96
N ARG A 38 5.12 -9.40 -9.68
CA ARG A 38 4.92 -10.62 -10.45
C ARG A 38 4.57 -11.81 -9.57
N ALA A 39 5.29 -11.97 -8.48
CA ALA A 39 5.08 -13.09 -7.58
C ALA A 39 3.67 -13.08 -6.99
N PHE A 40 3.23 -11.91 -6.52
CA PHE A 40 1.91 -11.82 -5.90
C PHE A 40 0.78 -11.84 -6.92
N LYS A 41 1.01 -11.36 -8.13
CA LYS A 41 0.00 -11.50 -9.19
C LYS A 41 -0.24 -12.96 -9.54
N LYS A 42 0.80 -13.77 -9.55
CA LYS A 42 0.65 -15.20 -9.76
C LYS A 42 -0.17 -15.86 -8.66
N ALA A 43 -0.10 -15.31 -7.46
CA ALA A 43 -0.87 -15.82 -6.31
C ALA A 43 -2.30 -15.29 -6.28
N GLY A 44 -2.71 -14.46 -7.24
CA GLY A 44 -4.07 -13.96 -7.32
C GLY A 44 -4.27 -12.57 -6.77
N VAL A 45 -3.21 -11.91 -6.33
CA VAL A 45 -3.29 -10.54 -5.83
C VAL A 45 -3.37 -9.59 -7.03
N ARG A 46 -4.37 -8.73 -7.03
CA ARG A 46 -4.57 -7.78 -8.13
C ARG A 46 -3.88 -6.45 -7.91
N HIS A 47 -3.87 -5.99 -6.68
CA HIS A 47 -3.36 -4.67 -6.34
C HIS A 47 -2.42 -4.77 -5.16
N ILE A 48 -1.32 -4.06 -5.23
CA ILE A 48 -0.36 -4.01 -4.14
C ILE A 48 -0.15 -2.56 -3.75
N VAL A 49 -0.46 -2.23 -2.50
CA VAL A 49 -0.17 -0.92 -1.94
C VAL A 49 1.06 -1.06 -1.07
N VAL A 50 2.13 -0.36 -1.43
CA VAL A 50 3.39 -0.54 -0.76
C VAL A 50 4.03 0.81 -0.43
N ASN A 51 4.69 0.88 0.71
CA ASN A 51 5.51 2.02 1.07
C ASN A 51 6.97 1.60 0.96
N VAL A 52 7.67 2.14 -0.02
CA VAL A 52 9.09 1.84 -0.24
C VAL A 52 10.00 2.87 0.42
N GLY A 53 9.43 3.93 0.99
CA GLY A 53 10.18 4.95 1.68
C GLY A 53 10.43 4.61 3.13
N GLU A 54 11.02 5.55 3.85
CA GLU A 54 11.34 5.39 5.26
C GLU A 54 10.64 6.45 6.11
N ALA A 55 9.43 6.77 5.73
CA ALA A 55 8.68 7.88 6.36
C ALA A 55 8.29 7.61 7.81
N GLY A 56 8.40 6.38 8.26
CA GLY A 56 8.10 6.03 9.65
C GLY A 56 6.65 5.68 9.88
N ASP A 57 6.37 5.32 11.14
CA ASP A 57 5.08 4.74 11.51
C ASP A 57 3.93 5.73 11.49
N VAL A 58 4.20 7.00 11.79
CA VAL A 58 3.12 7.99 11.89
C VAL A 58 2.49 8.24 10.53
N ALA A 59 3.32 8.46 9.51
CA ALA A 59 2.82 8.69 8.16
C ALA A 59 2.15 7.45 7.60
N SER A 60 2.74 6.28 7.84
CA SER A 60 2.16 5.01 7.40
C SER A 60 0.81 4.75 8.07
N SER A 61 0.71 5.04 9.35
CA SER A 61 -0.52 4.86 10.11
C SER A 61 -1.64 5.77 9.56
N LEU A 62 -1.29 7.02 9.29
CA LEU A 62 -2.26 7.96 8.72
C LEU A 62 -2.72 7.49 7.35
N PHE A 63 -1.78 7.05 6.50
CA PHE A 63 -2.11 6.53 5.18
C PHE A 63 -3.08 5.34 5.29
N MET A 64 -2.75 4.37 6.14
CA MET A 64 -3.57 3.18 6.28
C MET A 64 -4.97 3.50 6.77
N THR A 65 -5.07 4.39 7.75
CA THR A 65 -6.36 4.79 8.29
C THR A 65 -7.24 5.41 7.20
N GLU A 66 -6.69 6.34 6.45
CA GLU A 66 -7.45 7.00 5.39
C GLU A 66 -7.74 6.07 4.22
N PHE A 67 -6.79 5.20 3.89
CA PHE A 67 -6.96 4.26 2.80
C PHE A 67 -8.11 3.29 3.09
N TYR A 68 -8.09 2.67 4.26
CA TYR A 68 -9.13 1.70 4.61
C TYR A 68 -10.48 2.35 4.81
N LYS A 69 -10.48 3.54 5.39
CA LYS A 69 -11.73 4.28 5.58
C LYS A 69 -12.39 4.57 4.23
N ASP A 70 -11.61 5.07 3.27
CA ASP A 70 -12.14 5.42 1.97
C ASP A 70 -12.56 4.19 1.18
N LEU A 71 -11.77 3.13 1.27
CA LEU A 71 -12.02 1.90 0.53
C LEU A 71 -13.23 1.15 1.06
N ILE A 72 -13.35 1.02 2.37
CA ILE A 72 -14.35 0.17 3.01
C ILE A 72 -15.59 0.96 3.40
N SER A 73 -15.40 2.03 4.17
CA SER A 73 -16.53 2.80 4.70
C SER A 73 -17.24 3.61 3.63
N ASP A 74 -16.46 4.24 2.75
CA ASP A 74 -17.01 5.09 1.70
C ASP A 74 -17.27 4.35 0.40
N GLY A 75 -16.79 3.09 0.28
CA GLY A 75 -17.04 2.26 -0.87
C GLY A 75 -16.36 2.71 -2.15
N ASN A 76 -15.32 3.51 -2.05
CA ASN A 76 -14.60 3.98 -3.21
C ASN A 76 -13.69 2.89 -3.78
N ASP A 77 -13.30 3.04 -5.04
CA ASP A 77 -12.39 2.08 -5.64
C ASP A 77 -10.97 2.28 -5.10
N ILE A 78 -10.10 1.31 -5.38
CA ILE A 78 -8.76 1.32 -4.81
C ILE A 78 -7.92 2.50 -5.27
N HIS A 79 -8.10 2.94 -6.52
CA HIS A 79 -7.34 4.08 -7.03
C HIS A 79 -7.73 5.37 -6.32
N SER A 80 -9.03 5.58 -6.12
CA SER A 80 -9.54 6.73 -5.37
C SER A 80 -9.10 6.68 -3.93
N ALA A 81 -9.20 5.51 -3.29
CA ALA A 81 -8.79 5.33 -1.91
C ALA A 81 -7.31 5.62 -1.73
N PHE A 82 -6.49 5.15 -2.69
CA PHE A 82 -5.05 5.40 -2.65
C PHE A 82 -4.75 6.90 -2.76
N ARG A 83 -5.37 7.57 -3.72
CA ARG A 83 -5.14 9.01 -3.91
C ARG A 83 -5.58 9.81 -2.69
N THR A 84 -6.71 9.46 -2.11
CA THR A 84 -7.22 10.14 -0.92
C THR A 84 -6.26 9.97 0.25
N ALA A 85 -5.78 8.74 0.47
CA ALA A 85 -4.85 8.47 1.55
C ALA A 85 -3.53 9.19 1.36
N ARG A 86 -3.00 9.16 0.15
CA ARG A 86 -1.74 9.84 -0.14
C ARG A 86 -1.87 11.35 0.02
N ALA A 87 -2.99 11.91 -0.43
CA ALA A 87 -3.26 13.33 -0.27
C ALA A 87 -3.37 13.72 1.19
N ALA A 88 -3.96 12.86 2.01
CA ALA A 88 -4.06 13.11 3.45
C ALA A 88 -2.69 13.17 4.12
N VAL A 89 -1.79 12.27 3.74
CA VAL A 89 -0.42 12.30 4.25
C VAL A 89 0.29 13.55 3.77
N GLN A 90 0.14 13.89 2.49
CA GLN A 90 0.78 15.07 1.91
C GLN A 90 0.29 16.35 2.59
N LYS A 91 -0.97 16.41 2.92
CA LYS A 91 -1.54 17.58 3.59
C LYS A 91 -0.99 17.74 5.00
N ARG A 92 -0.86 16.63 5.72
CA ARG A 92 -0.38 16.64 7.10
C ARG A 92 1.14 16.82 7.17
N TYR A 93 1.84 16.21 6.23
CA TYR A 93 3.30 16.23 6.13
C TYR A 93 3.68 16.57 4.70
N PRO A 94 3.80 17.88 4.36
CA PRO A 94 4.04 18.30 2.97
C PRO A 94 5.36 17.85 2.36
N ASP A 95 6.35 17.56 3.21
CA ASP A 95 7.65 17.10 2.72
C ASP A 95 7.48 15.77 1.98
N PRO A 96 7.95 15.68 0.72
CA PRO A 96 7.84 14.44 -0.06
C PRO A 96 8.43 13.21 0.63
N TYR A 97 9.34 13.41 1.56
CA TYR A 97 9.89 12.32 2.37
C TYR A 97 8.78 11.45 2.96
N TYR A 98 7.66 12.06 3.35
CA TYR A 98 6.59 11.35 4.06
C TYR A 98 5.57 10.69 3.15
N TRP A 99 5.37 11.16 1.93
CA TRP A 99 4.27 10.66 1.11
C TRP A 99 4.71 10.08 -0.25
N SER A 100 5.92 10.39 -0.71
CA SER A 100 6.33 9.97 -2.05
C SER A 100 6.66 8.48 -2.15
N GLY A 101 6.85 7.82 -1.02
CA GLY A 101 7.17 6.40 -1.00
C GLY A 101 5.98 5.47 -1.14
N PHE A 102 4.76 5.99 -1.08
CA PHE A 102 3.57 5.15 -1.24
C PHE A 102 3.30 4.90 -2.71
N LEU A 103 3.18 3.64 -3.08
CA LEU A 103 2.96 3.21 -4.45
C LEU A 103 1.78 2.27 -4.53
N LEU A 104 1.04 2.36 -5.64
CA LEU A 104 -0.01 1.41 -5.96
C LEU A 104 0.43 0.65 -7.21
N LEU A 105 0.60 -0.65 -7.06
CA LEU A 105 1.02 -1.52 -8.15
C LEU A 105 -0.19 -2.32 -8.64
N ASP A 106 -0.51 -2.16 -9.90
CA ASP A 106 -1.56 -2.91 -10.56
C ASP A 106 -0.95 -4.08 -11.32
#